data_bf85136fc2fe44753b68770da0044d69
#
_entry.id   bf85136fc2fe44753b68770da0044d69
#
_cell.length_a   1.000
_cell.length_b   1.000
_cell.length_c   1.000
_cell.angle_alpha   90.00
_cell.angle_beta   90.00
_cell.angle_gamma   90.00
#
_symmetry.space_group_name_H-M   'P 1'
#
loop_
_entity.id
_entity.type
_entity.pdbx_description
1 polymer ?
#
loop_
_entity_poly.entity_id
_entity_poly.type
_entity_poly.pdbx_seq_one_letter_code
_entity_poly.pdbx_strand_id
1 'polypeptide(L)'
;MPTAKTTELEQLGPLRGVRACVFDAYGTLFDFGSAARQCRDALGDHIERLTKLWRDKRLQYTWLRAGQGRHTDFRQVTGDALDFSLETLNLEAPGLRDRLMALYLTLDPFPEVRDVLGRLQAAGLRTAILSNGSPAMLEAAVKSAKLGALRTKSFPSRRSGYINHIRRYTSWPSIG
;
A
#
# COMPACT_ATOMS: atom_id res chain seq x y z
N MET A 1 7.51 23.22 16.24
CA MET A 1 7.10 24.02 15.08
C MET A 1 6.07 23.22 14.31
N PRO A 2 4.79 23.63 14.19
CA PRO A 2 3.84 22.92 13.32
C PRO A 2 4.28 23.13 11.87
N THR A 3 4.39 22.06 11.12
CA THR A 3 4.81 22.08 9.73
C THR A 3 3.71 22.71 8.87
N ALA A 4 4.08 23.51 7.87
CA ALA A 4 3.20 24.28 6.98
C ALA A 4 2.03 23.48 6.34
N LYS A 5 2.08 22.17 6.31
CA LYS A 5 1.02 21.29 5.79
C LYS A 5 -0.23 21.20 6.67
N THR A 6 -0.13 21.46 7.95
CA THR A 6 -1.29 21.39 8.88
C THR A 6 -2.24 22.56 8.63
N THR A 7 -1.69 23.72 8.28
CA THR A 7 -2.45 24.96 8.10
C THR A 7 -3.35 24.95 6.84
N GLU A 8 -2.93 24.27 5.76
CA GLU A 8 -3.75 24.15 4.53
C GLU A 8 -4.96 23.23 4.70
N LEU A 9 -4.82 22.15 5.47
CA LEU A 9 -5.92 21.20 5.73
C LEU A 9 -7.00 21.81 6.64
N GLU A 10 -6.65 22.69 7.55
CA GLU A 10 -7.59 23.40 8.42
C GLU A 10 -8.46 24.44 7.68
N GLN A 11 -8.01 24.89 6.50
CA GLN A 11 -8.76 25.82 5.64
C GLN A 11 -9.78 25.12 4.74
N LEU A 12 -9.67 23.81 4.56
CA LEU A 12 -10.68 23.00 3.87
C LEU A 12 -11.82 22.73 4.83
N GLY A 13 -12.92 23.45 4.67
CA GLY A 13 -14.15 23.20 5.43
C GLY A 13 -14.59 21.74 5.37
N PRO A 14 -15.53 21.32 6.25
CA PRO A 14 -15.92 19.92 6.35
C PRO A 14 -16.45 19.39 5.02
N LEU A 15 -15.96 18.24 4.56
CA LEU A 15 -16.42 17.55 3.37
C LEU A 15 -17.89 17.12 3.58
N ARG A 16 -18.82 17.63 2.75
CA ARG A 16 -20.22 17.29 2.81
C ARG A 16 -20.60 16.26 1.75
N GLY A 17 -21.58 15.41 2.04
CA GLY A 17 -22.11 14.42 1.09
C GLY A 17 -21.18 13.22 0.84
N VAL A 18 -20.12 13.05 1.62
CA VAL A 18 -19.25 11.87 1.54
C VAL A 18 -20.00 10.64 2.02
N ARG A 19 -20.00 9.58 1.21
CA ARG A 19 -20.64 8.29 1.52
C ARG A 19 -19.64 7.13 1.63
N ALA A 20 -18.42 7.33 1.19
CA ALA A 20 -17.36 6.32 1.22
C ALA A 20 -15.98 6.95 1.26
N CYS A 21 -15.05 6.27 1.92
CA CYS A 21 -13.62 6.58 1.92
C CYS A 21 -12.86 5.46 1.20
N VAL A 22 -11.99 5.85 0.29
CA VAL A 22 -11.16 4.91 -0.48
C VAL A 22 -9.70 5.19 -0.16
N PHE A 23 -8.97 4.16 0.27
CA PHE A 23 -7.59 4.26 0.73
C PHE A 23 -6.66 3.50 -0.21
N ASP A 24 -5.43 4.02 -0.42
CA ASP A 24 -4.34 3.17 -0.86
C ASP A 24 -3.95 2.18 0.26
N ALA A 25 -3.26 1.10 -0.11
CA ALA A 25 -2.87 0.07 0.83
C ALA A 25 -1.47 0.32 1.44
N TYR A 26 -0.44 0.25 0.58
CA TYR A 26 0.96 0.16 1.00
C TYR A 26 1.60 1.51 1.24
N GLY A 27 1.81 1.86 2.50
CA GLY A 27 2.29 3.17 2.96
C GLY A 27 1.16 4.12 3.35
N THR A 28 -0.09 3.63 3.36
CA THR A 28 -1.27 4.36 3.83
C THR A 28 -1.98 3.59 4.93
N LEU A 29 -2.39 2.35 4.67
CA LEU A 29 -2.99 1.47 5.68
C LEU A 29 -1.96 0.52 6.30
N PHE A 30 -1.03 0.02 5.48
CA PHE A 30 0.00 -0.93 5.90
C PHE A 30 1.37 -0.29 5.89
N ASP A 31 2.06 -0.40 7.03
CA ASP A 31 3.44 0.02 7.18
C ASP A 31 4.37 -1.00 6.54
N PHE A 32 4.82 -0.70 5.35
CA PHE A 32 5.65 -1.62 4.62
C PHE A 32 7.08 -1.75 5.18
N GLY A 33 7.52 -0.83 6.02
CA GLY A 33 8.75 -0.94 6.79
C GLY A 33 8.69 -2.02 7.88
N SER A 34 7.47 -2.48 8.24
CA SER A 34 7.30 -3.53 9.26
C SER A 34 7.99 -4.85 8.88
N ALA A 35 8.02 -5.21 7.59
CA ALA A 35 8.75 -6.39 7.10
C ALA A 35 10.25 -6.29 7.37
N ALA A 36 10.86 -5.15 7.09
CA ALA A 36 12.29 -4.95 7.36
C ALA A 36 12.59 -4.95 8.87
N ARG A 37 11.73 -4.34 9.69
CA ARG A 37 11.89 -4.37 11.16
C ARG A 37 11.81 -5.78 11.75
N GLN A 38 11.01 -6.65 11.18
CA GLN A 38 10.94 -8.06 11.60
C GLN A 38 12.16 -8.90 11.18
N CYS A 39 13.01 -8.36 10.31
CA CYS A 39 14.30 -8.94 9.92
C CYS A 39 15.49 -8.21 10.55
N ARG A 40 15.31 -7.56 11.71
CA ARG A 40 16.36 -6.79 12.40
C ARG A 40 17.61 -7.61 12.68
N ASP A 41 17.46 -8.89 12.97
CA ASP A 41 18.53 -9.85 13.18
C ASP A 41 19.50 -9.93 11.99
N ALA A 42 18.99 -9.85 10.77
CA ALA A 42 19.76 -9.93 9.54
C ALA A 42 20.11 -8.55 8.94
N LEU A 43 19.35 -7.51 9.25
CA LEU A 43 19.48 -6.21 8.63
C LEU A 43 20.25 -5.19 9.49
N GLY A 44 20.28 -5.35 10.82
CA GLY A 44 20.92 -4.38 11.72
C GLY A 44 20.53 -2.93 11.42
N ASP A 45 21.51 -2.08 11.18
CA ASP A 45 21.33 -0.65 10.91
C ASP A 45 20.85 -0.35 9.48
N HIS A 46 20.75 -1.36 8.62
CA HIS A 46 20.30 -1.17 7.22
C HIS A 46 18.79 -1.08 7.06
N ILE A 47 18.00 -1.26 8.12
CA ILE A 47 16.51 -1.32 8.06
C ILE A 47 15.93 -0.11 7.33
N GLU A 48 16.28 1.10 7.75
CA GLU A 48 15.70 2.33 7.18
C GLU A 48 16.14 2.54 5.74
N ARG A 49 17.44 2.30 5.45
CA ARG A 49 17.99 2.43 4.10
C ARG A 49 17.35 1.43 3.15
N LEU A 50 17.21 0.17 3.56
CA LEU A 50 16.54 -0.86 2.77
C LEU A 50 15.07 -0.49 2.55
N THR A 51 14.37 -0.13 3.60
CA THR A 51 12.94 0.25 3.54
C THR A 51 12.70 1.37 2.52
N LYS A 52 13.52 2.42 2.60
CA LYS A 52 13.40 3.56 1.69
C LYS A 52 13.73 3.16 0.25
N LEU A 53 14.87 2.50 0.02
CA LEU A 53 15.33 2.13 -1.31
C LEU A 53 14.36 1.16 -1.99
N TRP A 54 13.91 0.13 -1.26
CA TRP A 54 12.93 -0.84 -1.75
C TRP A 54 11.61 -0.19 -2.16
N ARG A 55 11.08 0.71 -1.32
CA ARG A 55 9.87 1.48 -1.64
C ARG A 55 10.06 2.32 -2.90
N ASP A 56 11.13 3.10 -2.97
CA ASP A 56 11.39 4.02 -4.07
C ASP A 56 11.57 3.26 -5.39
N LYS A 57 12.31 2.14 -5.38
CA LYS A 57 12.49 1.28 -6.56
C LYS A 57 11.21 0.60 -7.00
N ARG A 58 10.40 0.11 -6.07
CA ARG A 58 9.10 -0.47 -6.39
C ARG A 58 8.19 0.54 -7.10
N LEU A 59 8.11 1.78 -6.62
CA LEU A 59 7.35 2.84 -7.26
C LEU A 59 7.91 3.16 -8.65
N GLN A 60 9.23 3.32 -8.77
CA GLN A 60 9.90 3.57 -10.03
C GLN A 60 9.59 2.46 -11.06
N TYR A 61 9.75 1.19 -10.68
CA TYR A 61 9.52 0.06 -11.57
C TYR A 61 8.04 -0.06 -11.98
N THR A 62 7.12 0.23 -11.06
CA THR A 62 5.68 0.27 -11.36
C THR A 62 5.39 1.30 -12.45
N TRP A 63 5.91 2.53 -12.33
CA TRP A 63 5.67 3.61 -13.29
C TRP A 63 6.35 3.37 -14.63
N LEU A 64 7.61 2.93 -14.64
CA LEU A 64 8.34 2.63 -15.87
C LEU A 64 7.65 1.53 -16.68
N ARG A 65 7.24 0.44 -16.02
CA ARG A 65 6.54 -0.65 -16.70
C ARG A 65 5.16 -0.24 -17.19
N ALA A 66 4.43 0.53 -16.41
CA ALA A 66 3.15 1.09 -16.86
C ALA A 66 3.31 1.98 -18.10
N GLY A 67 4.30 2.89 -18.08
CA GLY A 67 4.59 3.77 -19.23
C GLY A 67 5.03 3.03 -20.49
N GLN A 68 5.68 1.86 -20.34
CA GLN A 68 6.09 1.00 -21.47
C GLN A 68 5.01 0.01 -21.93
N GLY A 69 3.85 0.00 -21.30
CA GLY A 69 2.81 -1.01 -21.55
C GLY A 69 3.19 -2.44 -21.14
N ARG A 70 4.28 -2.60 -20.39
CA ARG A 70 4.80 -3.89 -19.90
C ARG A 70 4.29 -4.18 -18.49
N HIS A 71 3.02 -4.46 -18.38
CA HIS A 71 2.42 -4.78 -17.09
C HIS A 71 2.94 -6.12 -16.54
N THR A 72 3.34 -6.10 -15.29
CA THR A 72 3.80 -7.26 -14.53
C THR A 72 3.04 -7.31 -13.23
N ASP A 73 2.86 -8.51 -12.67
CA ASP A 73 2.24 -8.68 -11.35
C ASP A 73 2.99 -7.86 -10.29
N PHE A 74 2.22 -7.25 -9.39
CA PHE A 74 2.78 -6.36 -8.37
C PHE A 74 3.76 -7.08 -7.42
N ARG A 75 3.54 -8.39 -7.19
CA ARG A 75 4.48 -9.21 -6.42
C ARG A 75 5.83 -9.32 -7.12
N GLN A 76 5.83 -9.51 -8.45
CA GLN A 76 7.05 -9.53 -9.24
C GLN A 76 7.77 -8.19 -9.17
N VAL A 77 7.06 -7.07 -9.35
CA VAL A 77 7.64 -5.72 -9.23
C VAL A 77 8.25 -5.50 -7.84
N THR A 78 7.56 -5.96 -6.81
CA THR A 78 8.02 -5.87 -5.43
C THR A 78 9.30 -6.68 -5.21
N GLY A 79 9.37 -7.90 -5.77
CA GLY A 79 10.54 -8.76 -5.72
C GLY A 79 11.74 -8.18 -6.46
N ASP A 80 11.54 -7.73 -7.70
CA ASP A 80 12.62 -7.12 -8.51
C ASP A 80 13.20 -5.85 -7.83
N ALA A 81 12.34 -5.06 -7.19
CA ALA A 81 12.77 -3.90 -6.42
C ALA A 81 13.54 -4.29 -5.15
N LEU A 82 13.17 -5.41 -4.52
CA LEU A 82 13.89 -5.95 -3.37
C LEU A 82 15.27 -6.45 -3.79
N ASP A 83 15.36 -7.21 -4.88
CA ASP A 83 16.62 -7.74 -5.40
C ASP A 83 17.62 -6.61 -5.67
N PHE A 84 17.18 -5.57 -6.38
CA PHE A 84 17.99 -4.38 -6.60
C PHE A 84 18.45 -3.74 -5.28
N SER A 85 17.56 -3.68 -4.28
CA SER A 85 17.86 -2.99 -3.02
C SER A 85 18.86 -3.78 -2.17
N LEU A 86 18.73 -5.11 -2.13
CA LEU A 86 19.64 -6.00 -1.42
C LEU A 86 21.04 -5.94 -2.05
N GLU A 87 21.13 -6.02 -3.39
CA GLU A 87 22.37 -5.90 -4.14
C GLU A 87 23.04 -4.54 -3.88
N THR A 88 22.29 -3.43 -4.01
CA THR A 88 22.82 -2.07 -3.80
C THR A 88 23.40 -1.85 -2.39
N LEU A 89 22.82 -2.52 -1.39
CA LEU A 89 23.24 -2.41 0.01
C LEU A 89 24.21 -3.51 0.44
N ASN A 90 24.61 -4.40 -0.47
CA ASN A 90 25.46 -5.57 -0.21
C ASN A 90 24.94 -6.44 0.95
N LEU A 91 23.62 -6.69 0.95
CA LEU A 91 22.95 -7.48 1.97
C LEU A 91 22.77 -8.93 1.49
N GLU A 92 23.77 -9.75 1.77
CA GLU A 92 23.83 -11.17 1.38
C GLU A 92 23.61 -12.08 2.61
N ALA A 93 22.36 -12.18 3.07
CA ALA A 93 22.00 -13.14 4.12
C ALA A 93 21.14 -14.28 3.54
N PRO A 94 21.49 -15.56 3.79
CA PRO A 94 20.71 -16.69 3.29
C PRO A 94 19.25 -16.61 3.71
N GLY A 95 18.34 -16.72 2.73
CA GLY A 95 16.89 -16.70 2.96
C GLY A 95 16.29 -15.33 3.30
N LEU A 96 17.10 -14.25 3.42
CA LEU A 96 16.59 -12.92 3.77
C LEU A 96 15.57 -12.41 2.75
N ARG A 97 15.84 -12.57 1.46
CA ARG A 97 14.93 -12.20 0.38
C ARG A 97 13.55 -12.84 0.53
N ASP A 98 13.53 -14.15 0.70
CA ASP A 98 12.27 -14.90 0.80
C ASP A 98 11.51 -14.57 2.07
N ARG A 99 12.22 -14.36 3.18
CA ARG A 99 11.66 -13.90 4.44
C ARG A 99 11.01 -12.52 4.30
N LEU A 100 11.68 -11.56 3.67
CA LEU A 100 11.13 -10.22 3.43
C LEU A 100 9.91 -10.27 2.51
N MET A 101 9.95 -11.08 1.44
CA MET A 101 8.82 -11.26 0.53
C MET A 101 7.62 -11.97 1.19
N ALA A 102 7.85 -12.89 2.13
CA ALA A 102 6.79 -13.52 2.91
C ALA A 102 6.15 -12.52 3.89
N LEU A 103 6.97 -11.74 4.60
CA LEU A 103 6.52 -10.72 5.53
C LEU A 103 5.76 -9.58 4.84
N TYR A 104 6.03 -9.34 3.57
CA TYR A 104 5.28 -8.37 2.78
C TYR A 104 3.79 -8.73 2.60
N LEU A 105 3.41 -9.98 2.79
CA LEU A 105 2.01 -10.43 2.79
C LEU A 105 1.31 -10.22 4.14
N THR A 106 2.07 -9.96 5.19
CA THR A 106 1.59 -9.88 6.58
C THR A 106 2.02 -8.58 7.27
N LEU A 107 2.08 -7.47 6.50
CA LEU A 107 2.49 -6.17 7.00
C LEU A 107 1.61 -5.72 8.17
N ASP A 108 2.24 -5.04 9.12
CA ASP A 108 1.51 -4.39 10.20
C ASP A 108 0.73 -3.18 9.66
N PRO A 109 -0.50 -2.95 10.11
CA PRO A 109 -1.17 -1.68 9.85
C PRO A 109 -0.48 -0.57 10.65
N PHE A 110 -0.58 0.68 10.16
CA PHE A 110 -0.21 1.82 10.98
C PHE A 110 -1.07 1.85 12.26
N PRO A 111 -0.53 2.35 13.40
CA PRO A 111 -1.22 2.28 14.70
C PRO A 111 -2.63 2.87 14.70
N GLU A 112 -2.83 3.98 13.98
CA GLU A 112 -4.10 4.71 13.89
C GLU A 112 -5.16 4.05 13.02
N VAL A 113 -4.78 3.13 12.14
CA VAL A 113 -5.67 2.59 11.08
C VAL A 113 -6.93 1.96 11.66
N ARG A 114 -6.81 1.17 12.72
CA ARG A 114 -7.96 0.47 13.31
C ARG A 114 -8.96 1.44 13.91
N ASP A 115 -8.49 2.45 14.64
CA ASP A 115 -9.33 3.48 15.26
C ASP A 115 -10.04 4.31 14.18
N VAL A 116 -9.29 4.81 13.20
CA VAL A 116 -9.83 5.62 12.10
C VAL A 116 -10.90 4.86 11.33
N LEU A 117 -10.64 3.60 10.95
CA LEU A 117 -11.61 2.79 10.22
C LEU A 117 -12.86 2.49 11.06
N GLY A 118 -12.71 2.23 12.36
CA GLY A 118 -13.83 2.04 13.27
C GLY A 118 -14.71 3.29 13.38
N ARG A 119 -14.08 4.46 13.50
CA ARG A 119 -14.80 5.75 13.54
C ARG A 119 -15.55 6.05 12.24
N LEU A 120 -14.94 5.77 11.09
CA LEU A 120 -15.60 5.94 9.79
C LEU A 120 -16.83 5.03 9.64
N GLN A 121 -16.73 3.78 10.08
CA GLN A 121 -17.84 2.83 10.09
C GLN A 121 -18.95 3.25 11.05
N ALA A 122 -18.60 3.70 12.26
CA ALA A 122 -19.56 4.22 13.23
C ALA A 122 -20.31 5.46 12.69
N ALA A 123 -19.65 6.25 11.83
CA ALA A 123 -20.25 7.38 11.12
C ALA A 123 -21.08 6.96 9.87
N GLY A 124 -21.28 5.66 9.61
CA GLY A 124 -22.04 5.14 8.49
C GLY A 124 -21.31 5.23 7.14
N LEU A 125 -20.02 5.54 7.13
CA LEU A 125 -19.22 5.64 5.90
C LEU A 125 -18.74 4.24 5.45
N ARG A 126 -18.85 3.99 4.15
CA ARG A 126 -18.27 2.78 3.56
C ARG A 126 -16.76 2.97 3.38
N THR A 127 -16.00 1.91 3.59
CA THR A 127 -14.54 1.94 3.43
C THR A 127 -14.11 0.93 2.37
N ALA A 128 -13.13 1.30 1.54
CA ALA A 128 -12.57 0.44 0.52
C ALA A 128 -11.07 0.68 0.34
N ILE A 129 -10.37 -0.32 -0.18
CA ILE A 129 -8.97 -0.22 -0.60
C ILE A 129 -8.92 -0.16 -2.13
N LEU A 130 -8.11 0.75 -2.64
CA LEU A 130 -7.78 0.90 -4.04
C LEU A 130 -6.25 0.91 -4.17
N SER A 131 -5.68 -0.16 -4.72
CA SER A 131 -4.23 -0.36 -4.74
C SER A 131 -3.75 -1.10 -5.98
N ASN A 132 -2.45 -0.97 -6.28
CA ASN A 132 -1.77 -1.76 -7.32
C ASN A 132 -1.48 -3.19 -6.88
N GLY A 133 -1.64 -3.50 -5.59
CA GLY A 133 -1.47 -4.85 -5.06
C GLY A 133 -2.41 -5.86 -5.71
N SER A 134 -1.94 -7.10 -5.90
CA SER A 134 -2.82 -8.17 -6.39
C SER A 134 -3.93 -8.47 -5.38
N PRO A 135 -5.09 -8.98 -5.82
CA PRO A 135 -6.17 -9.36 -4.90
C PRO A 135 -5.69 -10.24 -3.75
N ALA A 136 -4.91 -11.27 -4.07
CA ALA A 136 -4.40 -12.20 -3.07
C ALA A 136 -3.47 -11.52 -2.03
N MET A 137 -2.63 -10.57 -2.46
CA MET A 137 -1.77 -9.80 -1.55
C MET A 137 -2.59 -8.92 -0.62
N LEU A 138 -3.60 -8.23 -1.15
CA LEU A 138 -4.48 -7.33 -0.36
C LEU A 138 -5.32 -8.13 0.63
N GLU A 139 -5.88 -9.26 0.20
CA GLU A 139 -6.64 -10.15 1.09
C GLU A 139 -5.79 -10.70 2.23
N ALA A 140 -4.55 -11.13 1.93
CA ALA A 140 -3.61 -11.60 2.93
C ALA A 140 -3.28 -10.49 3.96
N ALA A 141 -2.97 -9.28 3.49
CA ALA A 141 -2.66 -8.15 4.36
C ALA A 141 -3.86 -7.74 5.23
N VAL A 142 -5.06 -7.62 4.66
CA VAL A 142 -6.29 -7.29 5.39
C VAL A 142 -6.62 -8.35 6.44
N LYS A 143 -6.48 -9.64 6.09
CA LYS A 143 -6.70 -10.75 7.01
C LYS A 143 -5.69 -10.74 8.16
N SER A 144 -4.40 -10.61 7.85
CA SER A 144 -3.32 -10.55 8.84
C SER A 144 -3.52 -9.37 9.80
N ALA A 145 -3.86 -8.21 9.28
CA ALA A 145 -4.12 -7.01 10.06
C ALA A 145 -5.47 -7.01 10.79
N LYS A 146 -6.32 -8.05 10.59
CA LYS A 146 -7.69 -8.13 11.16
C LYS A 146 -8.57 -6.92 10.83
N LEU A 147 -8.47 -6.43 9.59
CA LEU A 147 -9.25 -5.28 9.07
C LEU A 147 -10.46 -5.74 8.26
N GLY A 148 -11.18 -6.76 8.70
CA GLY A 148 -12.18 -7.53 7.96
C GLY A 148 -13.39 -6.77 7.39
N ALA A 149 -13.61 -5.52 7.78
CA ALA A 149 -14.69 -4.68 7.25
C ALA A 149 -14.30 -3.89 5.98
N LEU A 150 -13.05 -3.95 5.54
CA LEU A 150 -12.57 -3.28 4.34
C LEU A 150 -12.92 -4.08 3.08
N ARG A 151 -13.60 -3.46 2.13
CA ARG A 151 -13.76 -4.03 0.80
C ARG A 151 -12.50 -3.80 -0.02
N THR A 152 -11.87 -4.88 -0.47
CA THR A 152 -10.66 -4.80 -1.29
C THR A 152 -11.03 -4.75 -2.77
N LYS A 153 -10.46 -3.80 -3.51
CA LYS A 153 -10.45 -3.79 -4.98
C LYS A 153 -9.02 -3.52 -5.43
N SER A 154 -8.47 -4.46 -6.20
CA SER A 154 -7.22 -4.27 -6.92
C SER A 154 -7.50 -3.71 -8.31
N PHE A 155 -6.57 -2.91 -8.82
CA PHE A 155 -6.57 -2.60 -10.25
C PHE A 155 -6.02 -3.80 -11.02
N PRO A 156 -6.79 -4.40 -11.92
CA PRO A 156 -6.21 -5.35 -12.84
C PRO A 156 -5.22 -4.60 -13.73
N SER A 157 -3.98 -5.03 -13.74
CA SER A 157 -2.88 -4.45 -14.52
C SER A 157 -3.04 -4.59 -16.05
N ARG A 158 -4.22 -4.97 -16.52
CA ARG A 158 -4.53 -5.15 -17.93
C ARG A 158 -5.34 -3.99 -18.47
N ARG A 159 -4.67 -3.11 -19.20
CA ARG A 159 -5.09 -2.03 -20.11
C ARG A 159 -4.86 -0.61 -19.64
N SER A 160 -4.07 0.04 -20.45
CA SER A 160 -3.80 1.46 -20.62
C SER A 160 -4.74 2.46 -19.94
N GLY A 161 -4.14 3.42 -19.25
CA GLY A 161 -4.76 4.68 -18.89
C GLY A 161 -5.19 4.78 -17.43
N TYR A 162 -4.26 5.17 -16.58
CA TYR A 162 -4.45 5.49 -15.17
C TYR A 162 -5.63 6.44 -14.89
N ILE A 163 -6.02 7.24 -15.88
CA ILE A 163 -7.06 8.28 -15.73
C ILE A 163 -8.46 7.77 -16.09
N ASN A 164 -8.59 6.74 -16.93
CA ASN A 164 -9.90 6.24 -17.36
C ASN A 164 -10.55 5.26 -16.38
N HIS A 165 -9.80 4.70 -15.43
CA HIS A 165 -10.35 3.76 -14.46
C HIS A 165 -11.08 4.44 -13.28
N ILE A 166 -10.72 5.64 -12.91
CA ILE A 166 -11.44 6.39 -11.86
C ILE A 166 -12.91 6.63 -12.28
N ARG A 167 -13.17 6.90 -13.55
CA ARG A 167 -14.53 7.11 -14.07
C ARG A 167 -15.44 5.88 -14.02
N ARG A 168 -14.89 4.66 -14.15
CA ARG A 168 -15.69 3.41 -14.10
C ARG A 168 -16.08 2.97 -12.70
N TYR A 169 -15.39 3.45 -11.67
CA TYR A 169 -15.64 3.05 -10.28
C TYR A 169 -16.48 4.06 -9.49
N THR A 170 -16.82 5.20 -10.09
CA THR A 170 -17.79 6.14 -9.49
C THR A 170 -19.25 5.76 -9.73
N SER A 171 -19.52 4.83 -10.65
CA SER A 171 -20.85 4.22 -10.79
C SER A 171 -21.02 3.07 -9.78
N TRP A 172 -21.34 3.39 -8.55
CA TRP A 172 -21.85 2.43 -7.59
C TRP A 172 -23.29 2.11 -7.96
N PRO A 173 -23.72 0.82 -7.89
CA PRO A 173 -25.14 0.52 -8.05
C PRO A 173 -25.92 1.36 -7.04
N SER A 174 -26.93 2.05 -7.52
CA SER A 174 -27.91 2.72 -6.68
C SER A 174 -28.49 1.69 -5.72
N ILE A 175 -28.40 1.93 -4.44
CA ILE A 175 -29.11 1.13 -3.45
C ILE A 175 -30.53 1.65 -3.46
N GLY A 176 -31.48 0.81 -3.93
CA GLY A 176 -32.89 0.97 -3.68
C GLY A 176 -33.19 0.77 -2.19
#